data_dabbc407d2a446343c65cb5737d1a6fa
#
_entry.id   dabbc407d2a446343c65cb5737d1a6fa
#
_cell.length_a   1.000
_cell.length_b   1.000
_cell.length_c   1.000
_cell.angle_alpha   90.00
_cell.angle_beta   90.00
_cell.angle_gamma   90.00
#
_symmetry.space_group_name_H-M   'P 1'
#
loop_
_entity.id
_entity.type
_entity.pdbx_description
1 polymer ?
#
loop_
_entity_poly.entity_id
_entity_poly.type
_entity_poly.pdbx_seq_one_letter_code
_entity_poly.pdbx_strand_id
1 'polypeptide(L)'
;MVILGIDPGSRITGYGLIARKQGKLVYVASGCIRVGTADLPSRLANIFTGVGDIIRQYKPDQFAIEQVFMAKNPDSALKLGQARGAAIVAATQAQLPVAEYSARQIKQSVVGKGGADKTQEFAADMFKHASPFRVNKNAATRVAKI
;
A
#
# COMPACT_ATOMS: atom_id res chain seq x y z
N MET A 1 4.66 9.41 14.45
CA MET A 1 4.34 8.04 13.98
C MET A 1 4.21 8.07 12.47
N VAL A 2 4.87 7.17 11.77
CA VAL A 2 4.83 7.04 10.31
C VAL A 2 4.15 5.72 9.94
N ILE A 3 3.22 5.76 9.00
CA ILE A 3 2.53 4.58 8.49
C ILE A 3 2.81 4.43 7.01
N LEU A 4 3.21 3.21 6.62
CA LEU A 4 3.36 2.78 5.24
C LEU A 4 2.09 2.04 4.80
N GLY A 5 1.44 2.54 3.75
CA GLY A 5 0.33 1.87 3.10
C GLY A 5 0.74 1.25 1.78
N ILE A 6 0.25 0.06 1.52
CA ILE A 6 0.52 -0.68 0.29
C ILE A 6 -0.78 -1.01 -0.43
N ASP A 7 -0.84 -0.68 -1.70
CA ASP A 7 -1.85 -1.13 -2.65
C ASP A 7 -1.22 -2.19 -3.56
N PRO A 8 -1.40 -3.48 -3.23
CA PRO A 8 -0.69 -4.55 -3.93
C PRO A 8 -1.21 -4.75 -5.34
N GLY A 9 -0.28 -5.04 -6.25
CA GLY A 9 -0.58 -5.41 -7.62
C GLY A 9 0.54 -6.27 -8.19
N SER A 10 0.20 -7.23 -9.04
CA SER A 10 1.18 -8.17 -9.60
C SER A 10 2.08 -7.55 -10.66
N ARG A 11 1.76 -6.37 -11.16
CA ARG A 11 2.55 -5.63 -12.16
C ARG A 11 3.03 -4.29 -11.63
N ILE A 12 2.22 -3.63 -10.84
CA ILE A 12 2.53 -2.37 -10.19
C ILE A 12 1.99 -2.45 -8.77
N THR A 13 2.84 -2.21 -7.79
CA THR A 13 2.45 -2.08 -6.38
C THR A 13 2.60 -0.63 -5.97
N GLY A 14 1.49 0.00 -5.57
CA GLY A 14 1.47 1.36 -5.07
C GLY A 14 1.84 1.42 -3.59
N TYR A 15 2.50 2.50 -3.19
CA TYR A 15 2.77 2.77 -1.78
C TYR A 15 2.56 4.24 -1.44
N GLY A 16 2.25 4.49 -0.18
CA GLY A 16 2.17 5.83 0.38
C GLY A 16 2.62 5.83 1.83
N LEU A 17 3.26 6.91 2.23
CA LEU A 17 3.66 7.12 3.62
C LEU A 17 3.07 8.43 4.11
N ILE A 18 2.49 8.37 5.28
CA ILE A 18 2.01 9.53 6.00
C ILE A 18 2.52 9.51 7.44
N ALA A 19 2.69 10.69 7.99
CA ALA A 19 3.09 10.86 9.37
C ALA A 19 2.00 11.59 10.15
N ARG A 20 1.95 11.32 11.44
CA ARG A 20 1.13 12.09 12.37
C ARG A 20 2.02 13.06 13.12
N LYS A 21 1.80 14.35 12.91
CA LYS A 21 2.51 15.43 13.59
C LYS A 21 1.49 16.38 14.20
N GLN A 22 1.59 16.60 15.52
CA GLN A 22 0.71 17.51 16.27
C GLN A 22 -0.80 17.26 16.01
N GLY A 23 -1.18 15.98 15.96
CA GLY A 23 -2.56 15.55 15.70
C GLY A 23 -3.03 15.66 14.25
N LYS A 24 -2.19 16.15 13.33
CA LYS A 24 -2.48 16.27 11.91
C LYS A 24 -1.78 15.20 11.09
N LEU A 25 -2.43 14.77 10.00
CA LEU A 25 -1.84 13.86 9.02
C LEU A 25 -1.03 14.68 8.02
N VAL A 26 0.22 14.28 7.83
CA VAL A 26 1.16 14.94 6.93
C VAL A 26 1.65 13.93 5.89
N TYR A 27 1.58 14.29 4.62
CA TYR A 27 2.15 13.52 3.53
C TYR A 27 3.67 13.45 3.68
N VAL A 28 4.24 12.24 3.54
CA VAL A 28 5.68 12.01 3.56
C VAL A 28 6.20 11.68 2.18
N ALA A 29 5.69 10.62 1.57
CA ALA A 29 6.09 10.16 0.25
C ALA A 29 5.03 9.24 -0.35
N SER A 30 5.08 9.07 -1.66
CA SER A 30 4.31 8.05 -2.36
C SER A 30 4.98 7.68 -3.67
N GLY A 31 4.61 6.55 -4.22
CA GLY A 31 5.13 6.09 -5.49
C GLY A 31 4.60 4.72 -5.85
N CYS A 32 5.28 4.08 -6.79
CA CYS A 32 4.96 2.72 -7.16
C CYS A 32 6.23 1.88 -7.37
N ILE A 33 6.13 0.62 -7.00
CA ILE A 33 7.12 -0.41 -7.30
C ILE A 33 6.72 -1.01 -8.64
N ARG A 34 7.53 -0.79 -9.65
CA ARG A 34 7.35 -1.41 -10.97
C ARG A 34 7.93 -2.81 -10.94
N VAL A 35 7.07 -3.78 -11.13
CA VAL A 35 7.41 -5.19 -10.99
C VAL A 35 7.88 -5.79 -12.32
N GLY A 36 7.54 -5.12 -13.43
CA GLY A 36 7.94 -5.52 -14.78
C GLY A 36 7.07 -6.64 -15.37
N THR A 37 7.58 -7.24 -16.46
CA THR A 37 6.92 -8.31 -17.23
C THR A 37 7.60 -9.67 -17.08
N ALA A 38 8.55 -9.78 -16.16
CA ALA A 38 9.22 -11.03 -15.84
C ALA A 38 8.22 -12.11 -15.34
N ASP A 39 8.71 -13.32 -15.15
CA ASP A 39 7.92 -14.40 -14.57
C ASP A 39 7.38 -14.02 -13.17
N LEU A 40 6.35 -14.69 -12.72
CA LEU A 40 5.70 -14.36 -11.46
C LEU A 40 6.63 -14.46 -10.25
N PRO A 41 7.47 -15.51 -10.09
CA PRO A 41 8.44 -15.57 -9.00
C PRO A 41 9.39 -14.36 -8.94
N SER A 42 9.93 -13.93 -10.08
CA SER A 42 10.79 -12.76 -10.15
C SER A 42 10.05 -11.47 -9.81
N ARG A 43 8.80 -11.35 -10.24
CA ARG A 43 7.94 -10.21 -9.88
C ARG A 43 7.65 -10.16 -8.38
N LEU A 44 7.40 -11.30 -7.75
CA LEU A 44 7.18 -11.38 -6.30
C LEU A 44 8.45 -10.99 -5.53
N ALA A 45 9.61 -11.45 -5.99
CA ALA A 45 10.89 -11.04 -5.41
C ALA A 45 11.12 -9.53 -5.52
N ASN A 46 10.74 -8.92 -6.63
CA ASN A 46 10.83 -7.47 -6.82
C ASN A 46 9.90 -6.69 -5.88
N ILE A 47 8.70 -7.20 -5.62
CA ILE A 47 7.79 -6.63 -4.63
C ILE A 47 8.40 -6.70 -3.23
N PHE A 48 8.89 -7.87 -2.84
CA PHE A 48 9.54 -8.07 -1.55
C PHE A 48 10.72 -7.12 -1.35
N THR A 49 11.61 -7.04 -2.32
CA THR A 49 12.78 -6.17 -2.29
C THR A 49 12.38 -4.69 -2.25
N GLY A 50 11.46 -4.29 -3.12
CA GLY A 50 11.00 -2.90 -3.20
C GLY A 50 10.31 -2.41 -1.92
N VAL A 51 9.45 -3.22 -1.33
CA VAL A 51 8.82 -2.90 -0.04
C VAL A 51 9.87 -2.83 1.06
N GLY A 52 10.82 -3.77 1.09
CA GLY A 52 11.93 -3.77 2.04
C GLY A 52 12.79 -2.51 1.93
N ASP A 53 13.07 -2.04 0.73
CA ASP A 53 13.82 -0.80 0.48
C ASP A 53 13.09 0.43 1.03
N ILE A 54 11.79 0.53 0.81
CA ILE A 54 10.95 1.60 1.33
C ILE A 54 10.95 1.60 2.86
N ILE A 55 10.82 0.43 3.47
CA ILE A 55 10.85 0.28 4.93
C ILE A 55 12.22 0.74 5.48
N ARG A 56 13.30 0.35 4.87
CA ARG A 56 14.66 0.79 5.30
C ARG A 56 14.87 2.28 5.14
N GLN A 57 14.34 2.86 4.08
CA GLN A 57 14.52 4.27 3.78
C GLN A 57 13.71 5.18 4.72
N TYR A 58 12.45 4.84 4.95
CA TYR A 58 11.52 5.70 5.69
C TYR A 58 11.27 5.28 7.13
N LYS A 59 11.67 4.08 7.50
CA LYS A 59 11.52 3.53 8.87
C LYS A 59 10.12 3.73 9.45
N PRO A 60 9.07 3.24 8.75
CA PRO A 60 7.71 3.39 9.27
C PRO A 60 7.52 2.60 10.57
N ASP A 61 6.53 3.01 11.35
CA ASP A 61 6.16 2.36 12.60
C ASP A 61 5.08 1.30 12.41
N GLN A 62 4.27 1.46 11.36
CA GLN A 62 3.16 0.55 11.04
C GLN A 62 3.05 0.35 9.53
N PHE A 63 2.46 -0.79 9.18
CA PHE A 63 2.19 -1.19 7.81
C PHE A 63 0.69 -1.47 7.64
N ALA A 64 0.09 -0.87 6.64
CA ALA A 64 -1.32 -1.04 6.31
C ALA A 64 -1.47 -1.57 4.89
N ILE A 65 -2.33 -2.56 4.70
CA ILE A 65 -2.56 -3.17 3.40
C ILE A 65 -4.05 -3.47 3.20
N GLU A 66 -4.55 -3.24 1.98
CA GLU A 66 -5.92 -3.58 1.62
C GLU A 66 -6.11 -5.09 1.53
N GLN A 67 -7.20 -5.58 2.09
CA GLN A 67 -7.63 -6.97 1.89
C GLN A 67 -8.11 -7.16 0.46
N VAL A 68 -7.76 -8.31 -0.11
CA VAL A 68 -8.25 -8.71 -1.42
C VAL A 68 -9.45 -9.63 -1.25
N PHE A 69 -10.59 -9.23 -1.82
CA PHE A 69 -11.70 -10.11 -2.07
C PHE A 69 -11.65 -10.64 -3.51
N MET A 70 -12.40 -11.71 -3.77
CA MET A 70 -12.45 -12.35 -5.07
C MET A 70 -12.57 -11.33 -6.21
N ALA A 71 -11.53 -11.24 -7.02
CA ALA A 71 -11.60 -10.55 -8.28
C ALA A 71 -12.53 -11.32 -9.25
N LYS A 72 -13.01 -10.64 -10.28
CA LYS A 72 -13.87 -11.27 -11.32
C LYS A 72 -13.20 -12.46 -12.01
N ASN A 73 -11.88 -12.54 -11.98
CA ASN A 73 -11.07 -13.59 -12.57
C ASN A 73 -10.26 -14.30 -11.47
N PRO A 74 -10.45 -15.62 -11.26
CA PRO A 74 -9.72 -16.38 -10.24
C PRO A 74 -8.19 -16.32 -10.40
N ASP A 75 -7.66 -16.35 -11.61
CA ASP A 75 -6.23 -16.26 -11.88
C ASP A 75 -5.66 -14.92 -11.41
N SER A 76 -6.34 -13.83 -11.70
CA SER A 76 -5.95 -12.49 -11.24
C SER A 76 -6.01 -12.38 -9.72
N ALA A 77 -7.01 -12.98 -9.08
CA ALA A 77 -7.13 -13.00 -7.63
C ALA A 77 -5.98 -13.76 -6.97
N LEU A 78 -5.58 -14.90 -7.54
CA LEU A 78 -4.43 -15.69 -7.06
C LEU A 78 -3.12 -14.91 -7.16
N LYS A 79 -2.85 -14.30 -8.31
CA LYS A 79 -1.65 -13.46 -8.53
C LYS A 79 -1.61 -12.28 -7.57
N LEU A 80 -2.75 -11.63 -7.36
CA LEU A 80 -2.86 -10.51 -6.44
C LEU A 80 -2.63 -10.95 -4.98
N GLY A 81 -3.16 -12.10 -4.59
CA GLY A 81 -2.92 -12.70 -3.27
C GLY A 81 -1.44 -13.01 -3.04
N GLN A 82 -0.74 -13.51 -4.05
CA GLN A 82 0.69 -13.77 -3.98
C GLN A 82 1.49 -12.46 -3.87
N ALA A 83 1.17 -11.45 -4.66
CA ALA A 83 1.79 -10.12 -4.57
C ALA A 83 1.60 -9.51 -3.19
N ARG A 84 0.40 -9.62 -2.66
CA ARG A 84 0.04 -9.18 -1.32
C ARG A 84 0.84 -9.91 -0.24
N GLY A 85 1.00 -11.24 -0.37
CA GLY A 85 1.81 -12.07 0.52
C GLY A 85 3.27 -11.63 0.54
N ALA A 86 3.87 -11.35 -0.61
CA ALA A 86 5.25 -10.85 -0.70
C ALA A 86 5.43 -9.52 0.05
N ALA A 87 4.49 -8.59 -0.09
CA ALA A 87 4.52 -7.32 0.62
C ALA A 87 4.38 -7.51 2.14
N ILE A 88 3.48 -8.38 2.59
CA ILE A 88 3.29 -8.68 4.01
C ILE A 88 4.55 -9.31 4.62
N VAL A 89 5.18 -10.24 3.92
CA VAL A 89 6.41 -10.88 4.39
C VAL A 89 7.54 -9.85 4.54
N ALA A 90 7.66 -8.91 3.62
CA ALA A 90 8.63 -7.82 3.75
C ALA A 90 8.40 -6.99 5.03
N ALA A 91 7.15 -6.69 5.36
CA ALA A 91 6.80 -5.98 6.58
C ALA A 91 7.09 -6.80 7.83
N THR A 92 6.74 -8.07 7.86
CA THR A 92 6.96 -8.94 9.02
C THR A 92 8.44 -9.24 9.24
N GLN A 93 9.24 -9.37 8.19
CA GLN A 93 10.69 -9.47 8.27
C GLN A 93 11.33 -8.24 8.93
N ALA A 94 10.74 -7.07 8.72
CA ALA A 94 11.16 -5.82 9.34
C ALA A 94 10.52 -5.61 10.73
N GLN A 95 9.78 -6.58 11.24
CA GLN A 95 9.08 -6.52 12.53
C GLN A 95 8.05 -5.39 12.62
N LEU A 96 7.46 -4.99 11.50
CA LEU A 96 6.39 -4.02 11.48
C LEU A 96 5.04 -4.67 11.81
N PRO A 97 4.24 -4.05 12.68
CA PRO A 97 2.84 -4.43 12.84
C PRO A 97 2.09 -4.28 11.51
N VAL A 98 1.38 -5.32 11.11
CA VAL A 98 0.58 -5.35 9.86
C VAL A 98 -0.89 -5.21 10.21
N ALA A 99 -1.54 -4.19 9.63
CA ALA A 99 -2.98 -4.00 9.71
C ALA A 99 -3.60 -4.20 8.33
N GLU A 100 -4.69 -4.95 8.28
CA GLU A 100 -5.40 -5.25 7.04
C GLU A 100 -6.77 -4.56 7.05
N TYR A 101 -7.13 -3.95 5.94
CA TYR A 101 -8.38 -3.21 5.79
C TYR A 101 -9.14 -3.65 4.54
N SER A 102 -10.44 -3.88 4.68
CA SER A 102 -11.30 -4.12 3.54
C SER A 102 -11.56 -2.82 2.75
N ALA A 103 -11.85 -2.95 1.46
CA ALA A 103 -12.27 -1.83 0.64
C ALA A 103 -13.49 -1.09 1.22
N ARG A 104 -14.39 -1.84 1.88
CA ARG A 104 -15.56 -1.27 2.55
C ARG A 104 -15.17 -0.40 3.75
N GLN A 105 -14.24 -0.88 4.61
CA GLN A 105 -13.74 -0.11 5.75
C GLN A 105 -13.06 1.18 5.29
N ILE A 106 -12.24 1.10 4.24
CA ILE A 106 -11.58 2.26 3.64
C ILE A 106 -12.62 3.28 3.15
N LYS A 107 -13.64 2.84 2.42
CA LYS A 107 -14.70 3.73 1.94
C LYS A 107 -15.50 4.37 3.06
N GLN A 108 -15.83 3.61 4.10
CA GLN A 108 -16.56 4.13 5.26
C GLN A 108 -15.76 5.22 5.99
N SER A 109 -14.45 5.05 6.11
CA SER A 109 -13.58 6.03 6.76
C SER A 109 -13.48 7.34 5.96
N VAL A 110 -13.46 7.25 4.63
CA VAL A 110 -13.42 8.44 3.75
C VAL A 110 -14.71 9.25 3.84
N VAL A 111 -15.87 8.62 4.05
CA VAL A 111 -17.18 9.29 4.10
C VAL A 111 -17.47 9.94 5.46
N GLY A 112 -16.64 9.72 6.48
CA GLY A 112 -16.72 10.41 7.78
C GLY A 112 -17.93 10.03 8.64
N LYS A 113 -18.53 8.87 8.43
CA LYS A 113 -19.59 8.37 9.31
C LYS A 113 -18.96 7.74 10.56
N GLY A 114 -19.24 8.37 11.67
CA GLY A 114 -18.70 8.13 12.99
C GLY A 114 -18.54 6.68 13.40
N GLY A 115 -17.37 6.37 13.99
CA GLY A 115 -16.99 5.08 14.53
C GLY A 115 -15.73 4.48 13.92
N ALA A 116 -15.11 5.13 12.93
CA ALA A 116 -13.80 4.73 12.45
C ALA A 116 -12.75 5.06 13.53
N ASP A 117 -11.97 4.07 13.92
CA ASP A 117 -10.82 4.36 14.76
C ASP A 117 -9.80 5.21 13.98
N LYS A 118 -8.95 5.93 14.69
CA LYS A 118 -7.97 6.86 14.09
C LYS A 118 -7.02 6.15 13.11
N THR A 119 -6.78 4.86 13.30
CA THR A 119 -5.94 4.04 12.42
C THR A 119 -6.64 3.74 11.10
N GLN A 120 -7.96 3.54 11.13
CA GLN A 120 -8.78 3.32 9.95
C GLN A 120 -8.90 4.60 9.09
N GLU A 121 -9.10 5.76 9.73
CA GLU A 121 -9.09 7.05 9.04
C GLU A 121 -7.75 7.30 8.35
N PHE A 122 -6.68 6.95 9.01
CA PHE A 122 -5.32 7.06 8.55
C PHE A 122 -5.06 6.16 7.33
N ALA A 123 -5.47 4.89 7.40
CA ALA A 123 -5.37 3.97 6.27
C ALA A 123 -6.19 4.44 5.07
N ALA A 124 -7.40 4.97 5.31
CA ALA A 124 -8.26 5.50 4.27
C ALA A 124 -7.64 6.70 3.53
N ASP A 125 -7.02 7.60 4.26
CA ASP A 125 -6.35 8.76 3.67
C ASP A 125 -5.14 8.34 2.82
N MET A 126 -4.39 7.34 3.27
CA MET A 126 -3.32 6.74 2.49
C MET A 126 -3.79 6.12 1.19
N PHE A 127 -4.85 5.32 1.24
CA PHE A 127 -5.39 4.69 0.05
C PHE A 127 -6.00 5.69 -0.91
N LYS A 128 -6.53 6.78 -0.41
CA LYS A 128 -7.00 7.92 -1.21
C LYS A 128 -5.85 8.58 -1.98
N HIS A 129 -4.68 8.70 -1.36
CA HIS A 129 -3.49 9.26 -1.99
C HIS A 129 -2.72 8.24 -2.85
N ALA A 130 -2.75 6.96 -2.51
CA ALA A 130 -2.18 5.88 -3.31
C ALA A 130 -3.07 5.44 -4.50
N SER A 131 -4.38 5.63 -4.40
CA SER A 131 -5.37 5.24 -5.41
C SER A 131 -5.20 5.91 -6.80
N PRO A 132 -4.74 7.17 -6.92
CA PRO A 132 -4.49 7.78 -8.22
C PRO A 132 -3.48 7.01 -9.09
N PHE A 133 -2.64 6.20 -8.49
CA PHE A 133 -1.62 5.43 -9.21
C PHE A 133 -2.19 4.23 -9.97
N ARG A 134 -3.36 3.72 -9.57
CA ARG A 134 -4.08 2.68 -10.32
C ARG A 134 -4.71 3.18 -11.61
N VAL A 135 -5.10 4.45 -11.65
CA VAL A 135 -5.97 5.00 -12.69
C VAL A 135 -5.18 5.75 -13.77
N ASN A 136 -3.97 6.19 -13.49
CA ASN A 136 -3.27 7.07 -14.43
C ASN A 136 -1.77 6.73 -14.55
N LYS A 137 -1.42 6.06 -15.63
CA LYS A 137 -0.02 5.75 -15.98
C LYS A 137 0.87 7.00 -16.07
N ASN A 138 0.29 8.18 -16.21
CA ASN A 138 1.00 9.45 -16.32
C ASN A 138 1.21 10.15 -14.97
N ALA A 139 0.50 9.76 -13.92
CA ALA A 139 0.66 10.35 -12.59
C ALA A 139 1.95 9.85 -11.91
N ALA A 140 2.39 8.62 -12.18
CA ALA A 140 3.65 8.08 -11.66
C ALA A 140 4.87 8.93 -12.06
N THR A 141 4.80 9.61 -13.21
CA THR A 141 5.88 10.49 -13.69
C THR A 141 5.88 11.86 -12.99
N ARG A 142 4.77 12.29 -12.42
CA ARG A 142 4.66 13.58 -11.73
C ARG A 142 5.18 13.53 -10.29
N VAL A 143 5.03 12.41 -9.61
CA VAL A 143 5.47 12.25 -8.22
C VAL A 143 6.98 12.01 -8.12
N ALA A 144 7.59 11.45 -9.16
CA ALA A 144 9.05 11.31 -9.22
C ALA A 144 9.79 12.64 -9.41
N LYS A 145 9.07 13.77 -9.55
CA LYS A 145 9.65 15.11 -9.74
C LYS A 145 9.39 16.07 -8.57
N ILE A 146 8.79 15.59 -7.50
CA ILE A 146 8.65 16.32 -6.25
C ILE A 146 9.56 15.68 -5.20
#